data_d4e56cb18525b40432f829777e506fb8
#
_entry.id   d4e56cb18525b40432f829777e506fb8
#
_cell.length_a   1.000
_cell.length_b   1.000
_cell.length_c   1.000
_cell.angle_alpha   90.00
_cell.angle_beta   90.00
_cell.angle_gamma   90.00
#
_symmetry.space_group_name_H-M   'P 1'
#
loop_
_entity.id
_entity.type
_entity.pdbx_description
1 polymer ?
#
loop_
_entity_poly.entity_id
_entity_poly.type
_entity_poly.pdbx_seq_one_letter_code
_entity_poly.pdbx_strand_id
1 'polypeptide(L)'
;MAQKSHSLSHTKWHCKYHIVFTPKYRRKVIYNQYRSSLGEIFRRLCSYKGVEIIEGHLMPDHVHMLVSIPLRISVSSFMGYLKGKSALMMFDKHANLKYKFGNRHFWAEGYYVSTVGLNEATIKKYIQD
;
A
#
# COMPACT_ATOMS: atom_id res chain seq x y z
N MET A 1 -3.68 12.53 22.88
CA MET A 1 -3.81 12.44 22.57
C MET A 1 -4.02 12.29 22.07
N ALA A 2 -4.17 12.41 21.77
CA ALA A 2 -4.44 12.33 21.14
C ALA A 2 -4.77 12.17 20.66
N GLN A 3 -4.86 12.51 20.52
CA GLN A 3 -5.26 12.56 20.01
C GLN A 3 -5.86 12.57 19.78
N LYS A 4 -6.25 12.93 20.04
CA LYS A 4 -6.76 13.17 19.81
C LYS A 4 -7.25 13.53 19.38
N SER A 5 -7.32 13.88 19.43
CA SER A 5 -7.64 14.29 18.84
C SER A 5 -7.53 14.62 18.25
N HIS A 6 -7.31 14.76 18.10
CA HIS A 6 -7.20 15.05 17.42
C HIS A 6 -7.36 15.44 17.01
N SER A 7 -6.89 15.96 17.39
CA SER A 7 -7.28 16.34 16.83
C SER A 7 -7.89 16.28 16.17
N LEU A 8 -7.72 16.50 16.86
CA LEU A 8 -9.07 16.49 16.40
C LEU A 8 -9.21 16.32 14.91
N SER A 9 -8.82 17.28 14.16
CA SER A 9 -8.98 17.28 12.73
C SER A 9 -8.10 16.26 12.03
N HIS A 10 -6.96 15.95 12.57
CA HIS A 10 -5.96 15.13 11.87
C HIS A 10 -6.41 13.73 11.57
N THR A 11 -6.97 13.05 12.55
CA THR A 11 -7.37 11.67 12.37
C THR A 11 -8.60 11.52 11.50
N LYS A 12 -9.40 12.58 11.39
CA LYS A 12 -10.60 12.56 10.56
C LYS A 12 -10.29 12.57 9.07
N TRP A 13 -9.15 13.09 8.71
CA TRP A 13 -8.84 13.40 7.32
C TRP A 13 -7.92 12.36 6.70
N HIS A 14 -8.13 11.12 7.05
CA HIS A 14 -7.49 9.99 6.39
C HIS A 14 -8.49 9.40 5.42
N CYS A 15 -8.02 9.09 4.23
CA CYS A 15 -8.85 8.43 3.24
C CYS A 15 -8.40 6.99 3.11
N LYS A 16 -9.36 6.11 2.91
CA LYS A 16 -9.10 4.68 2.78
C LYS A 16 -9.18 4.28 1.32
N TYR A 17 -8.26 3.42 0.93
CA TYR A 17 -8.16 2.97 -0.45
C TYR A 17 -7.87 1.48 -0.50
N HIS A 18 -8.50 0.81 -1.46
CA HIS A 18 -8.05 -0.50 -1.91
C HIS A 18 -7.02 -0.27 -3.00
N ILE A 19 -5.88 -0.91 -2.87
CA ILE A 19 -4.78 -0.77 -3.83
C ILE A 19 -4.37 -2.16 -4.28
N VAL A 20 -4.23 -2.34 -5.59
CA VAL A 20 -3.76 -3.61 -6.15
C VAL A 20 -2.63 -3.32 -7.11
N PHE A 21 -1.54 -4.05 -6.99
CA PHE A 21 -0.44 -3.95 -7.93
C PHE A 21 0.27 -5.30 -8.04
N THR A 22 1.03 -5.49 -9.10
CA THR A 22 1.57 -6.81 -9.44
C THR A 22 3.06 -6.74 -9.69
N PRO A 23 3.76 -7.85 -9.44
CA PRO A 23 5.14 -7.97 -9.93
C PRO A 23 5.17 -7.84 -11.44
N LYS A 24 6.31 -7.42 -11.98
CA LYS A 24 6.48 -7.27 -13.41
C LYS A 24 6.25 -8.60 -14.10
N TYR A 25 5.47 -8.57 -15.19
CA TYR A 25 5.05 -9.77 -15.94
C TYR A 25 4.18 -10.70 -15.11
N ARG A 26 3.62 -10.21 -14.01
CA ARG A 26 2.79 -10.99 -13.08
C ARG A 26 3.49 -12.27 -12.64
N ARG A 27 4.77 -12.18 -12.42
CA ARG A 27 5.54 -13.35 -11.96
C ARG A 27 5.08 -13.75 -10.56
N LYS A 28 4.98 -15.07 -10.36
CA LYS A 28 4.57 -15.61 -9.06
C LYS A 28 5.80 -15.68 -8.17
N VAL A 29 6.20 -14.55 -7.64
CA VAL A 29 7.42 -14.42 -6.86
C VAL A 29 7.14 -14.13 -5.38
N ILE A 30 5.91 -13.76 -5.04
CA ILE A 30 5.57 -13.40 -3.65
C ILE A 30 5.14 -14.66 -2.90
N TYR A 31 6.13 -15.36 -2.33
CA TYR A 31 5.86 -16.56 -1.55
C TYR A 31 7.02 -16.79 -0.58
N ASN A 32 6.79 -17.63 0.43
CA ASN A 32 7.79 -18.02 1.43
C ASN A 32 8.55 -16.81 2.00
N GLN A 33 9.88 -16.84 1.96
CA GLN A 33 10.70 -15.76 2.53
C GLN A 33 10.49 -14.42 1.83
N TYR A 34 10.17 -14.44 0.53
CA TYR A 34 9.92 -13.19 -0.20
C TYR A 34 8.65 -12.53 0.29
N ARG A 35 7.63 -13.34 0.56
CA ARG A 35 6.37 -12.83 1.09
C ARG A 35 6.58 -12.23 2.49
N SER A 36 7.31 -12.91 3.34
CA SER A 36 7.61 -12.42 4.69
C SER A 36 8.38 -11.12 4.65
N SER A 37 9.40 -11.06 3.80
CA SER A 37 10.20 -9.85 3.65
C SER A 37 9.37 -8.69 3.14
N LEU A 38 8.55 -8.94 2.13
CA LEU A 38 7.73 -7.90 1.53
C LEU A 38 6.73 -7.34 2.52
N GLY A 39 6.09 -8.21 3.30
CA GLY A 39 5.16 -7.78 4.33
C GLY A 39 5.82 -6.87 5.35
N GLU A 40 7.01 -7.25 5.79
CA GLU A 40 7.77 -6.47 6.73
C GLU A 40 8.17 -5.11 6.14
N ILE A 41 8.62 -5.12 4.90
CA ILE A 41 9.01 -3.90 4.19
C ILE A 41 7.82 -2.95 4.08
N PHE A 42 6.66 -3.46 3.66
CA PHE A 42 5.47 -2.63 3.53
C PHE A 42 5.07 -2.00 4.87
N ARG A 43 5.09 -2.79 5.93
CA ARG A 43 4.75 -2.25 7.26
C ARG A 43 5.67 -1.12 7.65
N ARG A 44 6.96 -1.28 7.39
CA ARG A 44 7.95 -0.27 7.73
C ARG A 44 7.78 0.99 6.88
N LEU A 45 7.63 0.81 5.57
CA LEU A 45 7.48 1.93 4.65
C LEU A 45 6.22 2.73 4.93
N CYS A 46 5.12 2.03 5.18
CA CYS A 46 3.86 2.71 5.50
C CYS A 46 3.97 3.46 6.81
N SER A 47 4.61 2.85 7.80
CA SER A 47 4.79 3.48 9.10
C SER A 47 5.54 4.81 8.97
N TYR A 48 6.57 4.86 8.13
CA TYR A 48 7.34 6.09 7.94
C TYR A 48 6.50 7.23 7.39
N LYS A 49 5.45 6.93 6.65
CA LYS A 49 4.59 7.95 6.06
C LYS A 49 3.31 8.19 6.84
N GLY A 50 3.14 7.51 7.95
CA GLY A 50 1.90 7.62 8.71
C GLY A 50 0.72 6.98 8.01
N VAL A 51 0.97 6.02 7.14
CA VAL A 51 -0.06 5.27 6.44
C VAL A 51 -0.34 4.00 7.23
N GLU A 52 -1.60 3.76 7.51
CA GLU A 52 -2.02 2.58 8.23
C GLU A 52 -2.42 1.48 7.26
N ILE A 53 -1.88 0.28 7.45
CA ILE A 53 -2.33 -0.88 6.69
C ILE A 53 -3.45 -1.53 7.48
N ILE A 54 -4.67 -1.41 6.96
CA ILE A 54 -5.85 -1.99 7.63
C ILE A 54 -5.90 -3.48 7.34
N GLU A 55 -5.66 -3.86 6.08
CA GLU A 55 -5.58 -5.24 5.65
C GLU A 55 -4.52 -5.36 4.58
N GLY A 56 -3.85 -6.49 4.54
CA GLY A 56 -2.87 -6.75 3.50
C GLY A 56 -2.95 -8.20 3.06
N HIS A 57 -2.98 -8.41 1.75
CA HIS A 57 -3.03 -9.73 1.16
C HIS A 57 -1.91 -9.83 0.12
N LEU A 58 -0.90 -10.61 0.45
CA LEU A 58 0.25 -10.82 -0.42
C LEU A 58 0.07 -12.16 -1.12
N MET A 59 -0.48 -12.09 -2.32
CA MET A 59 -0.69 -13.29 -3.14
C MET A 59 0.54 -13.51 -4.01
N PRO A 60 0.72 -14.74 -4.55
CA PRO A 60 1.94 -15.02 -5.32
C PRO A 60 2.20 -14.04 -6.45
N ASP A 61 1.17 -13.57 -7.14
CA ASP A 61 1.33 -12.71 -8.31
C ASP A 61 0.70 -11.33 -8.16
N HIS A 62 0.28 -10.96 -6.95
CA HIS A 62 -0.25 -9.61 -6.76
C HIS A 62 -0.30 -9.25 -5.27
N VAL A 63 -0.39 -7.95 -5.04
CA VAL A 63 -0.57 -7.39 -3.71
C VAL A 63 -1.92 -6.70 -3.70
N HIS A 64 -2.71 -6.95 -2.68
CA HIS A 64 -3.98 -6.27 -2.45
C HIS A 64 -3.95 -5.73 -1.03
N MET A 65 -4.03 -4.42 -0.89
CA MET A 65 -3.97 -3.78 0.41
C MET A 65 -5.13 -2.83 0.60
N LEU A 66 -5.61 -2.77 1.84
CA LEU A 66 -6.51 -1.71 2.26
C LEU A 66 -5.71 -0.81 3.18
N VAL A 67 -5.56 0.46 2.79
CA VAL A 67 -4.72 1.40 3.52
C VAL A 67 -5.48 2.67 3.84
N SER A 68 -5.07 3.31 4.94
CA SER A 68 -5.59 4.61 5.34
C SER A 68 -4.44 5.61 5.16
N ILE A 69 -4.63 6.56 4.25
CA ILE A 69 -3.58 7.51 3.86
C ILE A 69 -3.93 8.89 4.37
N PRO A 70 -2.99 9.58 5.06
CA PRO A 70 -3.24 10.97 5.47
C PRO A 70 -3.53 11.86 4.28
N LEU A 71 -4.41 12.81 4.46
CA LEU A 71 -4.84 13.67 3.36
C LEU A 71 -3.70 14.46 2.74
N ARG A 72 -2.64 14.74 3.51
CA ARG A 72 -1.49 15.48 3.01
C ARG A 72 -0.69 14.72 1.95
N ILE A 73 -0.93 13.42 1.80
CA ILE A 73 -0.16 12.59 0.87
C ILE A 73 -1.10 12.15 -0.26
N SER A 74 -0.69 12.40 -1.50
CA SER A 74 -1.47 11.92 -2.64
C SER A 74 -1.22 10.42 -2.83
N VAL A 75 -2.22 9.75 -3.40
CA VAL A 75 -2.10 8.31 -3.69
C VAL A 75 -0.93 8.06 -4.63
N SER A 76 -0.79 8.86 -5.68
CA SER A 76 0.28 8.65 -6.64
C SER A 76 1.66 8.82 -6.01
N SER A 77 1.82 9.81 -5.12
CA SER A 77 3.07 10.00 -4.41
C SER A 77 3.37 8.81 -3.50
N PHE A 78 2.35 8.35 -2.79
CA PHE A 78 2.51 7.19 -1.91
C PHE A 78 2.88 5.94 -2.70
N MET A 79 2.21 5.72 -3.84
CA MET A 79 2.47 4.52 -4.65
C MET A 79 3.86 4.54 -5.27
N GLY A 80 4.30 5.69 -5.74
CA GLY A 80 5.67 5.83 -6.24
C GLY A 80 6.69 5.50 -5.17
N TYR A 81 6.48 6.02 -3.98
CA TYR A 81 7.33 5.75 -2.83
C TYR A 81 7.30 4.25 -2.46
N LEU A 82 6.10 3.69 -2.29
CA LEU A 82 5.94 2.31 -1.85
C LEU A 82 6.55 1.32 -2.83
N LYS A 83 6.24 1.47 -4.11
CA LYS A 83 6.73 0.56 -5.13
C LYS A 83 8.24 0.74 -5.35
N GLY A 84 8.70 1.98 -5.39
CA GLY A 84 10.12 2.25 -5.62
C GLY A 84 11.00 1.74 -4.49
N LYS A 85 10.64 2.09 -3.25
CA LYS A 85 11.45 1.69 -2.11
C LYS A 85 11.38 0.19 -1.85
N SER A 86 10.18 -0.40 -1.99
CA SER A 86 10.06 -1.84 -1.76
C SER A 86 10.84 -2.64 -2.79
N ALA A 87 10.86 -2.19 -4.04
CA ALA A 87 11.65 -2.86 -5.07
C ALA A 87 13.14 -2.86 -4.72
N LEU A 88 13.67 -1.70 -4.33
CA LEU A 88 15.07 -1.58 -3.95
C LEU A 88 15.39 -2.47 -2.76
N MET A 89 14.53 -2.46 -1.76
CA MET A 89 14.77 -3.24 -0.54
C MET A 89 14.68 -4.74 -0.81
N MET A 90 13.78 -5.17 -1.68
CA MET A 90 13.68 -6.58 -2.04
C MET A 90 14.91 -7.03 -2.82
N PHE A 91 15.37 -6.24 -3.78
CA PHE A 91 16.58 -6.58 -4.54
C PHE A 91 17.82 -6.59 -3.65
N ASP A 92 17.85 -5.70 -2.66
CA ASP A 92 18.97 -5.63 -1.74
C ASP A 92 18.99 -6.84 -0.81
N LYS A 93 17.85 -7.23 -0.31
CA LYS A 93 17.73 -8.33 0.63
C LYS A 93 17.81 -9.70 -0.04
N HIS A 94 17.34 -9.79 -1.27
CA HIS A 94 17.27 -11.04 -2.04
C HIS A 94 17.93 -10.84 -3.39
N ALA A 95 19.26 -10.91 -3.40
CA ALA A 95 20.05 -10.55 -4.57
C ALA A 95 19.70 -11.36 -5.82
N ASN A 96 19.31 -12.63 -5.65
CA ASN A 96 18.96 -13.45 -6.80
C ASN A 96 17.71 -12.99 -7.54
N LEU A 97 16.87 -12.17 -6.91
CA LEU A 97 15.72 -11.60 -7.61
C LEU A 97 16.15 -10.64 -8.72
N LYS A 98 17.32 -10.02 -8.58
CA LYS A 98 17.81 -9.10 -9.60
C LYS A 98 17.96 -9.78 -10.95
N TYR A 99 18.41 -11.01 -10.93
CA TYR A 99 18.60 -11.76 -12.18
C TYR A 99 17.26 -12.05 -12.85
N LYS A 100 16.25 -12.37 -12.05
CA LYS A 100 14.93 -12.69 -12.56
C LYS A 100 14.27 -11.46 -13.20
N PHE A 101 14.53 -10.26 -12.68
CA PHE A 101 13.90 -9.02 -13.13
C PHE A 101 14.86 -8.10 -13.88
N GLY A 102 16.05 -8.56 -14.20
CA GLY A 102 17.02 -7.81 -14.97
C GLY A 102 17.53 -6.57 -14.26
N ASN A 103 17.58 -6.59 -12.95
CA ASN A 103 18.08 -5.48 -12.11
C ASN A 103 17.28 -4.21 -12.19
N ARG A 104 16.07 -4.25 -12.74
CA ARG A 104 15.39 -2.99 -13.02
C ARG A 104 14.11 -2.80 -12.26
N HIS A 105 13.10 -3.57 -12.59
CA HIS A 105 11.76 -3.30 -12.08
C HIS A 105 11.18 -4.54 -11.44
N PHE A 106 10.98 -4.49 -10.15
CA PHE A 106 10.30 -5.57 -9.46
C PHE A 106 8.80 -5.54 -9.77
N TRP A 107 8.22 -4.34 -9.82
CA TRP A 107 6.78 -4.15 -10.02
C TRP A 107 6.44 -3.78 -11.45
N ALA A 108 5.27 -4.22 -11.90
CA ALA A 108 4.72 -3.74 -13.17
C ALA A 108 4.35 -2.28 -13.02
N GLU A 109 4.30 -1.57 -14.14
CA GLU A 109 3.88 -0.18 -14.13
C GLU A 109 2.42 -0.08 -13.73
N GLY A 110 2.10 1.02 -13.04
CA GLY A 110 0.72 1.29 -12.69
C GLY A 110 0.25 0.53 -11.47
N TYR A 111 -0.99 0.75 -11.15
CA TYR A 111 -1.67 0.11 -10.02
C TYR A 111 -3.15 0.40 -10.15
N TYR A 112 -3.95 -0.44 -9.51
CA TYR A 112 -5.38 -0.21 -9.41
C TYR A 112 -5.67 0.40 -8.05
N VAL A 113 -6.52 1.42 -8.00
CA VAL A 113 -6.92 2.04 -6.74
C VAL A 113 -8.41 2.35 -6.79
N SER A 114 -9.09 2.06 -5.68
CA SER A 114 -10.47 2.51 -5.50
C SER A 114 -10.61 3.08 -4.10
N THR A 115 -11.40 4.14 -3.99
CA THR A 115 -11.67 4.74 -2.70
C THR A 115 -12.64 3.88 -1.93
N VAL A 116 -12.45 3.84 -0.61
CA VAL A 116 -13.40 3.22 0.28
C VAL A 116 -14.06 4.35 1.03
N GLY A 117 -15.26 4.66 0.62
CA GLY A 117 -16.00 5.72 1.28
C GLY A 117 -16.75 5.20 2.48
N LEU A 118 -17.67 6.03 2.95
CA LEU A 118 -18.63 5.62 3.96
C LEU A 118 -19.54 4.58 3.32
N ASN A 119 -20.12 3.71 4.14
CA ASN A 119 -21.04 2.73 3.60
C ASN A 119 -22.29 3.44 3.07
N GLU A 120 -23.05 2.73 2.23
CA GLU A 120 -24.21 3.30 1.56
C GLU A 120 -25.24 3.90 2.53
N ALA A 121 -25.48 3.21 3.63
CA ALA A 121 -26.44 3.69 4.61
C ALA A 121 -26.02 5.02 5.21
N THR A 122 -24.74 5.16 5.51
CA THR A 122 -24.18 6.40 6.05
C THR A 122 -24.25 7.51 5.02
N ILE A 123 -23.93 7.21 3.79
CA ILE A 123 -23.97 8.19 2.70
C ILE A 123 -25.40 8.68 2.49
N LYS A 124 -26.35 7.76 2.45
CA LYS A 124 -27.77 8.13 2.30
C LYS A 124 -28.24 9.02 3.43
N LYS A 125 -27.81 8.72 4.63
CA LYS A 125 -28.18 9.52 5.79
C LYS A 125 -27.70 10.97 5.62
N TYR A 126 -26.46 11.15 5.17
CA TYR A 126 -25.93 12.50 4.95
C TYR A 126 -26.71 13.25 3.87
N ILE A 127 -27.06 12.55 2.82
CA ILE A 127 -27.79 13.17 1.71
C ILE A 127 -29.19 13.57 2.12
N GLN A 128 -29.87 12.74 2.91
CA GLN A 128 -31.24 13.00 3.35
C GLN A 128 -31.32 14.09 4.39
N ASP A 129 -30.33 14.22 5.21
CA ASP A 129 -30.27 15.24 6.25
C ASP A 129 -29.80 16.56 5.71
#